data_d6918652285e32a1e0e423904410aef4
#
_entry.id   d6918652285e32a1e0e423904410aef4
#
_cell.length_a   1.000
_cell.length_b   1.000
_cell.length_c   1.000
_cell.angle_alpha   90.00
_cell.angle_beta   90.00
_cell.angle_gamma   90.00
#
_symmetry.space_group_name_H-M   'P 1'
#
loop_
_entity.id
_entity.type
_entity.pdbx_description
1 polymer ?
#
loop_
_entity_poly.entity_id
_entity_poly.type
_entity_poly.pdbx_seq_one_letter_code
_entity_poly.pdbx_strand_id
1 'polypeptide(L)'
;QFHFCIKGSSKFLFNQGSYIFNVDNENSILLYNPNKELPIDLLLYRNSQVLSILISIKKFHSLFSNQSDQISFLNNDNIGNKLYKEKKIGPMIAIIINQMYQQSLNLTMYKLYLRGKVFELMSLYFSKDKEMDIEQCPFLADDNNIKKIKKAKEIIISRMIEPPTLVQLSKEVDISLKKLKQGFKQVYGTSVFS
;
A
#
# COMPACT_ATOMS: atom_id res chain seq x y z
N GLN A 1 -2.42 3.96 -6.97
CA GLN A 1 -1.42 3.06 -7.56
C GLN A 1 -1.74 1.64 -7.13
N PHE A 2 -1.66 0.69 -8.06
CA PHE A 2 -1.78 -0.74 -7.80
C PHE A 2 -0.48 -1.40 -8.22
N HIS A 3 0.07 -2.23 -7.37
CA HIS A 3 1.30 -2.96 -7.65
C HIS A 3 1.08 -4.43 -7.31
N PHE A 4 1.42 -5.30 -8.26
CA PHE A 4 1.25 -6.75 -8.16
C PHE A 4 2.62 -7.40 -8.31
N CYS A 5 3.13 -8.04 -7.26
CA CYS A 5 4.34 -8.84 -7.31
C CYS A 5 4.00 -10.27 -7.74
N ILE A 6 4.27 -10.60 -8.99
CA ILE A 6 3.89 -11.87 -9.61
C ILE A 6 4.92 -12.94 -9.30
N LYS A 7 6.18 -12.51 -9.21
CA LYS A 7 7.30 -13.41 -8.96
C LYS A 7 8.38 -12.67 -8.17
N GLY A 8 9.03 -13.37 -7.27
CA GLY A 8 10.12 -12.84 -6.46
C GLY A 8 9.64 -11.92 -5.34
N SER A 9 10.36 -10.85 -5.10
CA SER A 9 9.99 -9.82 -4.12
C SER A 9 10.43 -8.44 -4.57
N SER A 10 9.80 -7.42 -4.01
CA SER A 10 10.11 -6.03 -4.29
C SER A 10 9.98 -5.20 -3.02
N LYS A 11 10.63 -4.05 -3.00
CA LYS A 11 10.51 -3.06 -1.93
C LYS A 11 10.12 -1.72 -2.53
N PHE A 12 9.04 -1.16 -2.03
CA PHE A 12 8.66 0.22 -2.30
C PHE A 12 9.26 1.12 -1.23
N LEU A 13 10.00 2.12 -1.68
CA LEU A 13 10.69 3.08 -0.84
C LEU A 13 9.94 4.41 -0.91
N PHE A 14 9.66 5.01 0.23
CA PHE A 14 9.00 6.31 0.29
C PHE A 14 9.79 7.24 1.20
N ASN A 15 9.69 8.54 0.94
CA ASN A 15 10.35 9.58 1.71
C ASN A 15 11.86 9.30 1.87
N GLN A 16 12.54 9.13 0.72
CA GLN A 16 13.99 8.84 0.66
C GLN A 16 14.40 7.58 1.43
N GLY A 17 13.57 6.53 1.35
CA GLY A 17 13.84 5.26 2.03
C GLY A 17 13.49 5.23 3.52
N SER A 18 12.91 6.29 4.06
CA SER A 18 12.45 6.32 5.47
C SER A 18 11.30 5.33 5.73
N TYR A 19 10.62 4.89 4.67
CA TYR A 19 9.54 3.91 4.73
C TYR A 19 9.73 2.87 3.65
N ILE A 20 9.63 1.62 4.05
CA ILE A 20 9.83 0.48 3.15
C ILE A 20 8.62 -0.43 3.26
N PHE A 21 7.99 -0.69 2.11
CA PHE A 21 6.97 -1.72 1.98
C PHE A 21 7.54 -2.90 1.20
N ASN A 22 7.63 -4.04 1.83
CA ASN A 22 7.97 -5.28 1.15
C ASN A 22 6.72 -5.83 0.48
N VAL A 23 6.83 -6.18 -0.79
CA VAL A 23 5.77 -6.87 -1.53
C VAL A 23 6.34 -8.19 -2.01
N ASP A 24 5.94 -9.23 -1.33
CA ASP A 24 6.40 -10.58 -1.60
C ASP A 24 5.63 -11.22 -2.76
N ASN A 25 6.11 -12.40 -3.16
CA ASN A 25 5.49 -13.20 -4.22
C ASN A 25 3.99 -13.37 -4.01
N GLU A 26 3.23 -13.24 -5.08
CA GLU A 26 1.76 -13.38 -5.10
C GLU A 26 1.01 -12.38 -4.20
N ASN A 27 1.63 -11.29 -3.82
CA ASN A 27 1.00 -10.19 -3.09
C ASN A 27 0.84 -8.94 -3.97
N SER A 28 -0.19 -8.18 -3.65
CA SER A 28 -0.46 -6.88 -4.26
C SER A 28 -0.64 -5.82 -3.21
N ILE A 29 -0.33 -4.59 -3.56
CA ILE A 29 -0.61 -3.42 -2.74
C ILE A 29 -1.42 -2.39 -3.52
N LEU A 30 -2.40 -1.81 -2.86
CA LEU A 30 -3.13 -0.63 -3.31
C LEU A 30 -2.69 0.56 -2.45
N LEU A 31 -2.20 1.60 -3.11
CA LEU A 31 -1.84 2.87 -2.50
C LEU A 31 -2.76 3.97 -3.05
N TYR A 32 -3.51 4.62 -2.19
CA TYR A 32 -4.37 5.74 -2.52
C TYR A 32 -4.08 6.92 -1.58
N ASN A 33 -3.77 8.08 -2.15
CA ASN A 33 -3.59 9.32 -1.42
C ASN A 33 -4.21 10.46 -2.22
N PRO A 34 -5.38 10.97 -1.81
CA PRO A 34 -6.07 12.04 -2.54
C PRO A 34 -5.39 13.40 -2.41
N ASN A 35 -4.57 13.59 -1.37
CA ASN A 35 -4.02 14.89 -1.00
C ASN A 35 -2.57 15.11 -1.48
N LYS A 36 -1.88 14.06 -1.93
CA LYS A 36 -0.45 14.15 -2.26
C LYS A 36 -0.08 13.10 -3.30
N GLU A 37 0.75 13.48 -4.24
CA GLU A 37 1.34 12.51 -5.17
C GLU A 37 2.20 11.50 -4.42
N LEU A 38 2.12 10.24 -4.85
CA LEU A 38 2.96 9.17 -4.34
C LEU A 38 4.04 8.90 -5.38
N PRO A 39 5.31 9.28 -5.13
CA PRO A 39 6.41 8.93 -6.00
C PRO A 39 6.59 7.40 -6.02
N ILE A 40 7.11 6.89 -7.14
CA ILE A 40 7.47 5.49 -7.26
C ILE A 40 8.98 5.41 -7.11
N ASP A 41 9.39 4.78 -6.02
CA ASP A 41 10.76 4.35 -5.80
C ASP A 41 10.71 2.86 -5.46
N LEU A 42 11.17 2.04 -6.39
CA LEU A 42 10.96 0.59 -6.39
C LEU A 42 12.30 -0.13 -6.55
N LEU A 43 12.67 -0.87 -5.53
CA LEU A 43 13.79 -1.81 -5.57
C LEU A 43 13.28 -3.21 -5.95
N LEU A 44 13.68 -3.68 -7.12
CA LEU A 44 13.41 -5.04 -7.59
C LEU A 44 14.59 -5.96 -7.26
N TYR A 45 14.29 -7.10 -6.65
CA TYR A 45 15.28 -8.15 -6.49
C TYR A 45 15.45 -8.96 -7.79
N ARG A 46 16.56 -9.68 -7.87
CA ARG A 46 16.84 -10.53 -9.05
C ARG A 46 15.69 -11.51 -9.32
N ASN A 47 15.28 -11.63 -10.58
CA ASN A 47 14.16 -12.46 -11.05
C ASN A 47 12.77 -12.04 -10.52
N SER A 48 12.60 -10.82 -10.02
CA SER A 48 11.29 -10.31 -9.64
C SER A 48 10.53 -9.76 -10.83
N GLN A 49 9.21 -9.96 -10.82
CA GLN A 49 8.28 -9.42 -11.80
C GLN A 49 7.17 -8.66 -11.08
N VAL A 50 7.05 -7.39 -11.38
CA VAL A 50 6.02 -6.51 -10.79
C VAL A 50 5.24 -5.83 -11.90
N LEU A 51 3.91 -5.93 -11.82
CA LEU A 51 3.00 -5.12 -12.63
C LEU A 51 2.57 -3.92 -11.81
N SER A 52 2.76 -2.71 -12.33
CA SER A 52 2.30 -1.46 -11.71
C SER A 52 1.26 -0.79 -12.58
N ILE A 53 0.08 -0.49 -12.01
CA ILE A 53 -0.97 0.28 -12.66
C ILE A 53 -1.07 1.63 -11.98
N LEU A 54 -0.74 2.67 -12.74
CA LEU A 54 -0.81 4.05 -12.31
C LEU A 54 -2.04 4.71 -12.91
N ILE A 55 -2.89 5.24 -12.08
CA ILE A 55 -4.12 5.91 -12.51
C ILE A 55 -4.27 7.22 -11.73
N SER A 56 -4.60 8.30 -12.42
CA SER A 56 -4.89 9.57 -11.76
C SER A 56 -6.18 9.46 -10.92
N ILE A 57 -6.23 10.18 -9.81
CA ILE A 57 -7.39 10.18 -8.90
C ILE A 57 -8.67 10.54 -9.67
N LYS A 58 -8.63 11.59 -10.48
CA LYS A 58 -9.75 12.01 -11.31
C LYS A 58 -10.25 10.87 -12.21
N LYS A 59 -9.33 10.16 -12.89
CA LYS A 59 -9.69 9.03 -13.77
C LYS A 59 -10.23 7.86 -12.96
N PHE A 60 -9.62 7.57 -11.83
CA PHE A 60 -10.06 6.51 -10.93
C PHE A 60 -11.49 6.75 -10.44
N HIS A 61 -11.79 7.94 -9.93
CA HIS A 61 -13.15 8.30 -9.50
C HIS A 61 -14.14 8.23 -10.66
N SER A 62 -13.76 8.66 -11.86
CA SER A 62 -14.66 8.59 -13.02
C SER A 62 -15.01 7.16 -13.45
N LEU A 63 -14.14 6.17 -13.15
CA LEU A 63 -14.41 4.76 -13.44
C LEU A 63 -15.43 4.15 -12.48
N PHE A 64 -15.51 4.66 -11.26
CA PHE A 64 -16.33 4.11 -10.19
C PHE A 64 -17.41 5.09 -9.71
N SER A 65 -17.70 6.14 -10.47
CA SER A 65 -18.69 7.17 -10.09
C SER A 65 -20.09 6.60 -9.80
N ASN A 66 -20.49 5.56 -10.51
CA ASN A 66 -21.79 4.89 -10.32
C ASN A 66 -21.74 3.75 -9.28
N GLN A 67 -20.55 3.38 -8.78
CA GLN A 67 -20.32 2.30 -7.83
C GLN A 67 -19.56 2.77 -6.59
N SER A 68 -19.45 4.08 -6.37
CA SER A 68 -18.72 4.65 -5.23
C SER A 68 -19.20 4.09 -3.88
N ASP A 69 -20.49 3.79 -3.76
CA ASP A 69 -21.07 3.22 -2.54
C ASP A 69 -20.64 1.77 -2.26
N GLN A 70 -20.14 1.06 -3.29
CA GLN A 70 -19.65 -0.31 -3.17
C GLN A 70 -18.17 -0.38 -2.83
N ILE A 71 -17.45 0.73 -2.97
CA ILE A 71 -16.02 0.82 -2.67
C ILE A 71 -15.86 1.75 -1.47
N SER A 72 -15.68 1.17 -0.30
CA SER A 72 -15.75 1.85 1.00
C SER A 72 -14.87 3.10 1.12
N PHE A 73 -13.68 3.12 0.51
CA PHE A 73 -12.79 4.29 0.59
C PHE A 73 -13.11 5.40 -0.43
N LEU A 74 -14.04 5.13 -1.38
CA LEU A 74 -14.55 6.14 -2.31
C LEU A 74 -15.86 6.78 -1.84
N ASN A 75 -16.46 6.28 -0.76
CA ASN A 75 -17.64 6.89 -0.16
C ASN A 75 -17.33 8.32 0.28
N ASN A 76 -18.34 9.19 0.26
CA ASN A 76 -18.18 10.60 0.60
C ASN A 76 -17.49 10.85 1.94
N ASP A 77 -17.70 9.99 2.92
CA ASP A 77 -17.08 10.09 4.25
C ASP A 77 -15.58 9.74 4.25
N ASN A 78 -15.10 8.98 3.25
CA ASN A 78 -13.76 8.42 3.20
C ASN A 78 -12.92 8.93 2.02
N ILE A 79 -13.51 9.65 1.07
CA ILE A 79 -12.85 10.07 -0.17
C ILE A 79 -11.59 10.92 0.06
N GLY A 80 -11.52 11.61 1.19
CA GLY A 80 -10.36 12.38 1.64
C GLY A 80 -9.30 11.58 2.39
N ASN A 81 -9.59 10.32 2.71
CA ASN A 81 -8.70 9.48 3.50
C ASN A 81 -7.69 8.75 2.63
N LYS A 82 -6.50 8.60 3.17
CA LYS A 82 -5.44 7.82 2.55
C LYS A 82 -5.67 6.34 2.81
N LEU A 83 -5.43 5.50 1.80
CA LEU A 83 -5.57 4.06 1.93
C LEU A 83 -4.29 3.35 1.50
N TYR A 84 -3.90 2.40 2.30
CA TYR A 84 -2.96 1.34 1.97
C TYR A 84 -3.66 0.01 2.21
N LYS A 85 -3.61 -0.88 1.22
CA LYS A 85 -4.16 -2.22 1.36
C LYS A 85 -3.25 -3.24 0.70
N GLU A 86 -2.83 -4.22 1.48
CA GLU A 86 -2.14 -5.40 0.99
C GLU A 86 -3.14 -6.54 0.80
N LYS A 87 -3.01 -7.29 -0.29
CA LYS A 87 -3.91 -8.39 -0.63
C LYS A 87 -3.16 -9.45 -1.44
N LYS A 88 -3.44 -10.71 -1.16
CA LYS A 88 -2.95 -11.81 -2.00
C LYS A 88 -3.55 -11.73 -3.40
N ILE A 89 -2.75 -12.04 -4.40
CA ILE A 89 -3.18 -12.14 -5.79
C ILE A 89 -4.00 -13.43 -5.93
N GLY A 90 -5.30 -13.26 -6.18
CA GLY A 90 -6.16 -14.42 -6.45
C GLY A 90 -5.88 -15.05 -7.82
N PRO A 91 -6.27 -16.34 -8.03
CA PRO A 91 -5.97 -17.06 -9.28
C PRO A 91 -6.48 -16.34 -10.54
N MET A 92 -7.66 -15.75 -10.50
CA MET A 92 -8.22 -15.02 -11.65
C MET A 92 -7.39 -13.78 -12.01
N ILE A 93 -6.93 -13.03 -11.03
CA ILE A 93 -6.05 -11.87 -11.24
C ILE A 93 -4.71 -12.34 -11.81
N ALA A 94 -4.13 -13.42 -11.30
CA ALA A 94 -2.89 -14.00 -11.82
C ALA A 94 -3.01 -14.40 -13.30
N ILE A 95 -4.14 -15.00 -13.69
CA ILE A 95 -4.42 -15.37 -15.10
C ILE A 95 -4.45 -14.11 -15.97
N ILE A 96 -5.15 -13.06 -15.58
CA ILE A 96 -5.24 -11.82 -16.34
C ILE A 96 -3.85 -11.20 -16.52
N ILE A 97 -3.08 -11.14 -15.45
CA ILE A 97 -1.71 -10.58 -15.51
C ILE A 97 -0.84 -11.40 -16.46
N ASN A 98 -0.88 -12.72 -16.39
CA ASN A 98 -0.14 -13.59 -17.31
C ASN A 98 -0.57 -13.36 -18.77
N GLN A 99 -1.86 -13.19 -19.05
CA GLN A 99 -2.36 -12.86 -20.38
C GLN A 99 -1.80 -11.53 -20.91
N MET A 100 -1.62 -10.53 -20.03
CA MET A 100 -1.01 -9.24 -20.43
C MET A 100 0.44 -9.39 -20.91
N TYR A 101 1.19 -10.35 -20.36
CA TYR A 101 2.59 -10.58 -20.75
C TYR A 101 2.75 -11.44 -22.01
N GLN A 102 1.80 -12.32 -22.31
CA GLN A 102 1.96 -13.35 -23.35
C GLN A 102 1.44 -12.95 -24.73
N GLN A 103 0.84 -11.78 -24.88
CA GLN A 103 0.22 -11.39 -26.14
C GLN A 103 1.20 -10.81 -27.15
N SER A 104 1.14 -11.32 -28.38
CA SER A 104 1.89 -10.81 -29.54
C SER A 104 0.96 -10.03 -30.47
N LEU A 105 0.60 -8.82 -30.10
CA LEU A 105 -0.23 -7.91 -30.88
C LEU A 105 0.60 -6.74 -31.41
N ASN A 106 0.14 -6.11 -32.50
CA ASN A 106 0.75 -4.85 -32.91
C ASN A 106 0.55 -3.79 -31.82
N LEU A 107 1.42 -2.77 -31.78
CA LEU A 107 1.49 -1.81 -30.68
C LEU A 107 0.15 -1.09 -30.38
N THR A 108 -0.61 -0.76 -31.42
CA THR A 108 -1.90 -0.05 -31.26
C THR A 108 -2.95 -0.96 -30.62
N MET A 109 -3.09 -2.18 -31.13
CA MET A 109 -4.01 -3.16 -30.57
C MET A 109 -3.59 -3.63 -29.21
N TYR A 110 -2.29 -3.76 -28.94
CA TYR A 110 -1.76 -4.09 -27.63
C TYR A 110 -2.13 -3.05 -26.56
N LYS A 111 -2.03 -1.76 -26.89
CA LYS A 111 -2.46 -0.68 -25.99
C LYS A 111 -3.96 -0.77 -25.65
N LEU A 112 -4.79 -1.07 -26.65
CA LEU A 112 -6.23 -1.25 -26.43
C LEU A 112 -6.52 -2.49 -25.57
N TYR A 113 -5.87 -3.59 -25.89
CA TYR A 113 -5.93 -4.85 -25.14
C TYR A 113 -5.55 -4.64 -23.68
N LEU A 114 -4.41 -3.99 -23.41
CA LEU A 114 -3.97 -3.70 -22.03
C LEU A 114 -4.98 -2.85 -21.26
N ARG A 115 -5.60 -1.85 -21.90
CA ARG A 115 -6.67 -1.06 -21.27
C ARG A 115 -7.86 -1.94 -20.86
N GLY A 116 -8.32 -2.82 -21.73
CA GLY A 116 -9.37 -3.78 -21.41
C GLY A 116 -9.01 -4.69 -20.24
N LYS A 117 -7.78 -5.23 -20.25
CA LYS A 117 -7.28 -6.09 -19.17
C LYS A 117 -7.13 -5.36 -17.84
N VAL A 118 -6.74 -4.09 -17.84
CA VAL A 118 -6.72 -3.26 -16.62
C VAL A 118 -8.12 -3.09 -16.05
N PHE A 119 -9.13 -2.83 -16.86
CA PHE A 119 -10.51 -2.72 -16.37
C PHE A 119 -11.04 -4.05 -15.82
N GLU A 120 -10.78 -5.16 -16.50
CA GLU A 120 -11.12 -6.49 -16.04
C GLU A 120 -10.44 -6.80 -14.69
N LEU A 121 -9.15 -6.52 -14.57
CA LEU A 121 -8.38 -6.71 -13.35
C LEU A 121 -8.95 -5.87 -12.20
N MET A 122 -9.24 -4.58 -12.43
CA MET A 122 -9.81 -3.70 -11.42
C MET A 122 -11.20 -4.15 -10.97
N SER A 123 -12.05 -4.60 -11.91
CA SER A 123 -13.36 -5.20 -11.58
C SER A 123 -13.23 -6.37 -10.64
N LEU A 124 -12.31 -7.30 -10.92
CA LEU A 124 -12.07 -8.47 -10.06
C LEU A 124 -11.42 -8.09 -8.73
N TYR A 125 -10.52 -7.10 -8.75
CA TYR A 125 -9.87 -6.63 -7.53
C TYR A 125 -10.86 -6.12 -6.51
N PHE A 126 -11.90 -5.40 -6.94
CA PHE A 126 -12.93 -4.81 -6.08
C PHE A 126 -14.18 -5.70 -5.88
N SER A 127 -14.40 -6.73 -6.71
CA SER A 127 -15.64 -7.54 -6.69
C SER A 127 -15.86 -8.35 -5.41
N LYS A 128 -14.82 -8.63 -4.64
CA LYS A 128 -14.88 -9.49 -3.44
C LYS A 128 -14.86 -8.73 -2.12
N ASP A 129 -14.81 -7.42 -2.15
CA ASP A 129 -14.63 -6.62 -0.94
C ASP A 129 -15.98 -6.14 -0.38
N LYS A 130 -16.80 -7.06 0.16
CA LYS A 130 -17.95 -6.69 1.01
C LYS A 130 -17.55 -6.15 2.40
N GLU A 131 -16.30 -6.36 2.79
CA GLU A 131 -15.73 -5.84 4.04
C GLU A 131 -14.32 -5.29 3.75
N MET A 132 -14.27 -4.08 3.23
CA MET A 132 -13.04 -3.29 3.30
C MET A 132 -12.96 -2.67 4.67
N ASP A 133 -12.25 -3.32 5.60
CA ASP A 133 -11.66 -2.58 6.70
C ASP A 133 -10.74 -1.52 6.09
N ILE A 134 -11.12 -0.27 6.28
CA ILE A 134 -10.26 0.88 5.96
C ILE A 134 -9.14 0.84 6.98
N GLU A 135 -8.15 -0.03 6.76
CA GLU A 135 -6.90 0.06 7.48
C GLU A 135 -6.22 1.35 7.03
N GLN A 136 -6.41 2.39 7.82
CA GLN A 136 -5.59 3.59 7.69
C GLN A 136 -4.14 3.15 7.78
N CYS A 137 -3.43 3.19 6.65
CA CYS A 137 -2.00 2.98 6.66
C CYS A 137 -1.37 4.04 7.58
N PRO A 138 -0.70 3.66 8.67
CA PRO A 138 -0.03 4.62 9.54
C PRO A 138 1.00 5.46 8.79
N PHE A 139 1.54 4.95 7.69
CA PHE A 139 2.41 5.65 6.76
C PHE A 139 1.70 6.77 6.00
N LEU A 140 0.46 6.54 5.58
CA LEU A 140 -0.36 7.55 4.89
C LEU A 140 -1.13 8.43 5.90
N ALA A 141 -1.14 8.03 7.16
CA ALA A 141 -1.66 8.84 8.24
C ALA A 141 -0.66 9.96 8.58
N ASP A 142 -1.17 11.03 9.06
CA ASP A 142 -0.59 12.26 9.55
C ASP A 142 0.94 12.25 9.83
N ASP A 143 1.69 13.21 9.28
CA ASP A 143 3.10 13.47 9.59
C ASP A 143 3.39 13.53 11.11
N ASN A 144 2.37 13.81 11.89
CA ASN A 144 2.41 13.85 13.34
C ASN A 144 2.65 12.44 13.96
N ASN A 145 2.02 11.39 13.42
CA ASN A 145 2.24 10.03 13.90
C ASN A 145 3.67 9.55 13.61
N ILE A 146 4.24 9.97 12.50
CA ILE A 146 5.63 9.67 12.15
C ILE A 146 6.61 10.32 13.12
N LYS A 147 6.38 11.60 13.43
CA LYS A 147 7.17 12.32 14.44
C LYS A 147 7.10 11.61 15.80
N LYS A 148 5.92 11.12 16.18
CA LYS A 148 5.73 10.36 17.41
C LYS A 148 6.47 9.01 17.40
N ILE A 149 6.50 8.29 16.27
CA ILE A 149 7.27 7.05 16.14
C ILE A 149 8.79 7.33 16.21
N LYS A 150 9.27 8.40 15.56
CA LYS A 150 10.69 8.81 15.67
C LYS A 150 11.05 9.18 17.10
N LYS A 151 10.18 9.95 17.78
CA LYS A 151 10.35 10.28 19.20
C LYS A 151 10.38 9.02 20.08
N ALA A 152 9.55 8.01 19.79
CA ALA A 152 9.57 6.75 20.51
C ALA A 152 10.94 6.05 20.39
N LYS A 153 11.56 6.05 19.21
CA LYS A 153 12.91 5.50 19.03
C LYS A 153 13.95 6.28 19.82
N GLU A 154 13.89 7.60 19.80
CA GLU A 154 14.81 8.46 20.58
C GLU A 154 14.71 8.18 22.08
N ILE A 155 13.49 8.00 22.62
CA ILE A 155 13.27 7.64 24.01
C ILE A 155 13.89 6.27 24.33
N ILE A 156 13.73 5.26 23.47
CA ILE A 156 14.34 3.94 23.67
C ILE A 156 15.87 4.04 23.69
N ILE A 157 16.44 4.78 22.76
CA ILE A 157 17.89 4.97 22.67
C ILE A 157 18.43 5.72 23.91
N SER A 158 17.74 6.76 24.33
CA SER A 158 18.15 7.56 25.50
C SER A 158 18.06 6.78 26.83
N ARG A 159 17.24 5.73 26.88
CA ARG A 159 17.00 4.91 28.07
C ARG A 159 17.38 3.43 27.85
N MET A 160 18.47 3.18 27.13
CA MET A 160 18.90 1.79 26.80
C MET A 160 19.20 0.93 28.03
N ILE A 161 19.55 1.52 29.17
CA ILE A 161 19.85 0.78 30.42
C ILE A 161 18.53 0.32 31.11
N GLU A 162 17.48 1.15 31.07
CA GLU A 162 16.15 0.82 31.58
C GLU A 162 15.10 1.26 30.55
N PRO A 163 14.86 0.48 29.49
CA PRO A 163 13.93 0.85 28.46
C PRO A 163 12.47 0.85 28.98
N PRO A 164 11.67 1.83 28.58
CA PRO A 164 10.27 1.88 28.99
C PRO A 164 9.49 0.70 28.39
N THR A 165 8.49 0.21 29.10
CA THR A 165 7.57 -0.79 28.55
C THR A 165 6.81 -0.23 27.36
N LEU A 166 6.30 -1.10 26.48
CA LEU A 166 5.49 -0.68 25.33
C LEU A 166 4.29 0.20 25.72
N VAL A 167 3.69 -0.09 26.88
CA VAL A 167 2.55 0.67 27.40
C VAL A 167 2.99 2.06 27.86
N GLN A 168 4.11 2.15 28.56
CA GLN A 168 4.67 3.44 28.97
C GLN A 168 5.07 4.29 27.77
N LEU A 169 5.79 3.67 26.81
CA LEU A 169 6.23 4.33 25.60
C LEU A 169 5.05 4.86 24.78
N SER A 170 3.98 4.06 24.62
CA SER A 170 2.79 4.47 23.88
C SER A 170 2.09 5.68 24.51
N LYS A 171 2.03 5.74 25.84
CA LYS A 171 1.50 6.88 26.59
C LYS A 171 2.39 8.12 26.45
N GLU A 172 3.71 7.93 26.54
CA GLU A 172 4.68 9.04 26.48
C GLU A 172 4.71 9.73 25.10
N VAL A 173 4.50 8.96 24.04
CA VAL A 173 4.40 9.53 22.69
C VAL A 173 2.97 9.79 22.23
N ASP A 174 1.99 9.58 23.09
CA ASP A 174 0.56 9.84 22.86
C ASP A 174 0.03 9.17 21.59
N ILE A 175 0.24 7.84 21.48
CA ILE A 175 -0.35 6.98 20.45
C ILE A 175 -0.81 5.65 21.08
N SER A 176 -1.79 5.00 20.46
CA SER A 176 -2.23 3.69 20.95
C SER A 176 -1.13 2.64 20.78
N LEU A 177 -1.13 1.62 21.65
CA LEU A 177 -0.17 0.52 21.61
C LEU A 177 -0.15 -0.20 20.25
N LYS A 178 -1.33 -0.36 19.63
CA LYS A 178 -1.47 -0.95 18.30
C LYS A 178 -0.75 -0.09 17.26
N LYS A 179 -0.99 1.23 17.25
CA LYS A 179 -0.35 2.18 16.34
C LYS A 179 1.17 2.26 16.58
N LEU A 180 1.64 2.19 17.82
CA LEU A 180 3.07 2.16 18.13
C LEU A 180 3.75 0.94 17.50
N LYS A 181 3.22 -0.27 17.73
CA LYS A 181 3.78 -1.51 17.19
C LYS A 181 3.78 -1.51 15.66
N GLN A 182 2.68 -1.15 15.04
CA GLN A 182 2.54 -1.10 13.58
C GLN A 182 3.44 -0.03 12.96
N GLY A 183 3.43 1.18 13.51
CA GLY A 183 4.24 2.29 13.04
C GLY A 183 5.74 2.01 13.15
N PHE A 184 6.18 1.40 14.25
CA PHE A 184 7.58 1.04 14.44
C PHE A 184 8.05 0.00 13.40
N LYS A 185 7.25 -1.06 13.17
CA LYS A 185 7.53 -2.07 12.16
C LYS A 185 7.57 -1.47 10.74
N GLN A 186 6.72 -0.49 10.46
CA GLN A 186 6.65 0.17 9.15
C GLN A 186 7.78 1.18 8.93
N VAL A 187 8.14 1.96 9.96
CA VAL A 187 9.19 2.99 9.86
C VAL A 187 10.59 2.36 9.88
N TYR A 188 10.78 1.31 10.68
CA TYR A 188 12.12 0.75 10.93
C TYR A 188 12.28 -0.71 10.48
N GLY A 189 11.22 -1.36 9.99
CA GLY A 189 11.26 -2.76 9.53
C GLY A 189 11.37 -3.80 10.64
N THR A 190 11.47 -3.37 11.90
CA THR A 190 11.71 -4.23 13.08
C THR A 190 10.67 -4.00 14.14
N SER A 191 10.55 -4.90 15.12
CA SER A 191 9.73 -4.64 16.29
C SER A 191 10.38 -3.58 17.21
N VAL A 192 9.59 -3.04 18.17
CA VAL A 192 10.06 -1.96 19.06
C VAL A 192 11.28 -2.36 19.89
N PHE A 193 11.44 -3.63 20.17
CA PHE A 193 12.51 -4.20 21.00
C PHE A 193 13.26 -5.35 20.31
N SER A 194 13.44 -5.31 19.01
CA SER A 194 14.31 -6.25 18.28
C SER A 194 15.65 -5.65 17.93
#